data_959859d01498f7fa5e5270a0c779a456
#
_entry.id   959859d01498f7fa5e5270a0c779a456
#
_cell.length_a   1.000
_cell.length_b   1.000
_cell.length_c   1.000
_cell.angle_alpha   90.00
_cell.angle_beta   90.00
_cell.angle_gamma   90.00
#
_symmetry.space_group_name_H-M   'P 1'
#
loop_
_entity.id
_entity.type
_entity.pdbx_description
1 polymer ?
#
loop_
_entity_poly.entity_id
_entity_poly.type
_entity_poly.pdbx_seq_one_letter_code
_entity_poly.pdbx_strand_id
1 'polypeptide(L)'
;MKPVYQQTTQELYAQFGSAEKGLTTEEAGVLLTRHGPNQLAEGKRESLLLVFLKQFQDLLVLILIAAAVISFLSGNAESTVVIFAVILLNALLGTVQYQKARKSLDSLKAMSAPHARVLRDGVKTDIPAADIVPGDMLLLEAGDVVSADGRILRNHSLQVNESSLTGESAAVEKQD
;
A
#
# COMPACT_ATOMS: atom_id res chain seq x y z
N MET A 1 -0.91 16.47 -26.00
CA MET A 1 0.06 16.90 -24.95
C MET A 1 1.35 16.15 -25.21
N LYS A 2 2.51 16.79 -25.16
CA LYS A 2 3.80 16.07 -25.24
C LYS A 2 3.97 15.19 -23.99
N PRO A 3 4.52 13.99 -24.12
CA PRO A 3 4.85 13.15 -22.95
C PRO A 3 5.81 13.90 -22.00
N VAL A 4 5.72 13.65 -20.71
CA VAL A 4 6.52 14.33 -19.67
C VAL A 4 8.03 14.23 -19.94
N TYR A 5 8.51 13.10 -20.43
CA TYR A 5 9.92 12.88 -20.77
C TYR A 5 10.44 13.67 -21.97
N GLN A 6 9.56 14.31 -22.78
CA GLN A 6 9.91 15.15 -23.92
C GLN A 6 9.73 16.65 -23.63
N GLN A 7 9.29 16.99 -22.43
CA GLN A 7 9.03 18.37 -22.04
C GLN A 7 10.29 19.02 -21.48
N THR A 8 10.44 20.33 -21.70
CA THR A 8 11.47 21.12 -21.05
C THR A 8 11.12 21.39 -19.58
N THR A 9 12.12 21.71 -18.77
CA THR A 9 11.92 22.07 -17.35
C THR A 9 10.89 23.20 -17.19
N GLN A 10 10.88 24.19 -18.08
CA GLN A 10 9.91 25.30 -18.04
C GLN A 10 8.50 24.84 -18.36
N GLU A 11 8.32 23.96 -19.33
CA GLU A 11 7.03 23.36 -19.66
C GLU A 11 6.49 22.55 -18.48
N LEU A 12 7.37 21.81 -17.77
CA LEU A 12 7.00 21.06 -16.58
C LEU A 12 6.57 21.96 -15.41
N TYR A 13 7.32 23.02 -15.14
CA TYR A 13 6.92 23.99 -14.11
C TYR A 13 5.55 24.61 -14.41
N ALA A 14 5.32 24.98 -15.66
CA ALA A 14 4.03 25.54 -16.06
C ALA A 14 2.89 24.51 -15.97
N GLN A 15 3.15 23.26 -16.34
CA GLN A 15 2.14 22.19 -16.31
C GLN A 15 1.73 21.81 -14.89
N PHE A 16 2.68 21.73 -13.96
CA PHE A 16 2.44 21.29 -12.59
C PHE A 16 2.27 22.43 -11.59
N GLY A 17 2.33 23.69 -12.05
CA GLY A 17 2.25 24.86 -11.18
C GLY A 17 3.41 24.98 -10.20
N SER A 18 4.55 24.40 -10.55
CA SER A 18 5.75 24.38 -9.70
C SER A 18 6.72 25.49 -10.09
N ALA A 19 7.79 25.65 -9.33
CA ALA A 19 8.84 26.63 -9.58
C ALA A 19 10.21 26.09 -9.12
N GLU A 20 11.30 26.79 -9.45
CA GLU A 20 12.65 26.38 -9.02
C GLU A 20 12.81 26.30 -7.49
N LYS A 21 11.97 27.02 -6.74
CA LYS A 21 11.93 26.96 -5.26
C LYS A 21 11.01 25.86 -4.71
N GLY A 22 10.40 25.06 -5.60
CA GLY A 22 9.37 24.09 -5.27
C GLY A 22 8.00 24.74 -5.08
N LEU A 23 7.01 23.93 -4.70
CA LEU A 23 5.68 24.39 -4.29
C LEU A 23 5.74 25.08 -2.93
N THR A 24 4.78 25.94 -2.65
CA THR A 24 4.55 26.38 -1.27
C THR A 24 3.87 25.28 -0.45
N THR A 25 4.02 25.33 0.85
CA THR A 25 3.36 24.40 1.77
C THR A 25 1.83 24.45 1.63
N GLU A 26 1.27 25.64 1.38
CA GLU A 26 -0.17 25.84 1.18
C GLU A 26 -0.65 25.20 -0.14
N GLU A 27 0.06 25.42 -1.24
CA GLU A 27 -0.24 24.81 -2.54
C GLU A 27 -0.17 23.28 -2.47
N ALA A 28 0.86 22.74 -1.82
CA ALA A 28 0.98 21.31 -1.61
C ALA A 28 -0.21 20.75 -0.81
N GLY A 29 -0.69 21.44 0.23
CA GLY A 29 -1.88 21.06 0.99
C GLY A 29 -3.15 21.01 0.15
N VAL A 30 -3.34 21.99 -0.72
CA VAL A 30 -4.48 22.03 -1.67
C VAL A 30 -4.39 20.88 -2.67
N LEU A 31 -3.20 20.64 -3.23
CA LEU A 31 -2.98 19.54 -4.18
C LEU A 31 -3.17 18.17 -3.52
N LEU A 32 -2.73 17.99 -2.28
CA LEU A 32 -2.95 16.76 -1.51
C LEU A 32 -4.44 16.49 -1.29
N THR A 33 -5.22 17.53 -0.99
CA THR A 33 -6.68 17.41 -0.84
C THR A 33 -7.35 17.04 -2.17
N ARG A 34 -6.82 17.57 -3.29
CA ARG A 34 -7.36 17.36 -4.64
C ARG A 34 -7.02 15.99 -5.22
N HIS A 35 -5.78 15.54 -5.06
CA HIS A 35 -5.26 14.32 -5.68
C HIS A 35 -5.30 13.12 -4.74
N GLY A 36 -5.44 13.35 -3.44
CA GLY A 36 -5.30 12.32 -2.40
C GLY A 36 -3.84 11.96 -2.11
N PRO A 37 -3.61 11.08 -1.14
CA PRO A 37 -2.27 10.68 -0.75
C PRO A 37 -1.59 9.82 -1.83
N ASN A 38 -0.27 9.99 -1.96
CA ASN A 38 0.59 9.18 -2.81
C ASN A 38 0.77 7.77 -2.23
N GLN A 39 -0.26 6.95 -2.40
CA GLN A 39 -0.30 5.57 -1.91
C GLN A 39 -0.90 4.68 -2.99
N LEU A 40 -0.35 3.47 -3.10
CA LEU A 40 -0.98 2.45 -3.92
C LEU A 40 -2.36 2.13 -3.36
N ALA A 41 -3.34 1.98 -4.25
CA ALA A 41 -4.69 1.62 -3.85
C ALA A 41 -4.66 0.33 -3.03
N GLU A 42 -4.90 0.42 -1.73
CA GLU A 42 -5.07 -0.78 -0.92
C GLU A 42 -6.30 -1.54 -1.40
N GLY A 43 -6.15 -2.85 -1.56
CA GLY A 43 -7.29 -3.73 -1.85
C GLY A 43 -8.38 -3.52 -0.80
N LYS A 44 -9.65 -3.55 -1.23
CA LYS A 44 -10.79 -3.39 -0.32
C LYS A 44 -10.64 -4.29 0.90
N ARG A 45 -10.74 -3.71 2.07
CA ARG A 45 -10.74 -4.45 3.34
C ARG A 45 -11.93 -5.39 3.35
N GLU A 46 -11.68 -6.69 3.50
CA GLU A 46 -12.75 -7.67 3.65
C GLU A 46 -13.52 -7.39 4.95
N SER A 47 -14.83 -7.43 4.89
CA SER A 47 -15.65 -7.28 6.09
C SER A 47 -15.43 -8.49 7.01
N LEU A 48 -15.53 -8.27 8.32
CA LEU A 48 -15.38 -9.34 9.31
C LEU A 48 -16.37 -10.47 9.12
N LEU A 49 -17.59 -10.11 8.70
CA LEU A 49 -18.63 -11.10 8.40
C LEU A 49 -18.20 -12.00 7.23
N LEU A 50 -17.59 -11.41 6.18
CA LEU A 50 -17.11 -12.20 5.05
C LEU A 50 -15.96 -13.13 5.46
N VAL A 51 -15.03 -12.64 6.29
CA VAL A 51 -13.94 -13.45 6.84
C VAL A 51 -14.49 -14.61 7.67
N PHE A 52 -15.48 -14.36 8.53
CA PHE A 52 -16.15 -15.38 9.31
C PHE A 52 -16.84 -16.43 8.43
N LEU A 53 -17.57 -16.00 7.39
CA LEU A 53 -18.24 -16.93 6.47
C LEU A 53 -17.23 -17.74 5.66
N LYS A 54 -16.08 -17.19 5.31
CA LYS A 54 -15.00 -17.92 4.64
C LYS A 54 -14.44 -19.08 5.49
N GLN A 55 -14.52 -18.99 6.81
CA GLN A 55 -14.06 -20.10 7.68
C GLN A 55 -14.86 -21.39 7.42
N PHE A 56 -16.11 -21.28 6.96
CA PHE A 56 -16.94 -22.46 6.64
C PHE A 56 -16.57 -23.14 5.31
N GLN A 57 -15.67 -22.53 4.53
CA GLN A 57 -15.13 -23.12 3.30
C GLN A 57 -13.85 -23.94 3.53
N ASP A 58 -13.36 -23.95 4.75
CA ASP A 58 -12.21 -24.77 5.14
C ASP A 58 -12.55 -26.26 5.05
N LEU A 59 -11.63 -27.07 4.50
CA LEU A 59 -11.85 -28.49 4.28
C LEU A 59 -12.19 -29.24 5.58
N LEU A 60 -11.51 -28.90 6.68
CA LEU A 60 -11.77 -29.53 7.98
C LEU A 60 -13.19 -29.20 8.46
N VAL A 61 -13.62 -27.96 8.30
CA VAL A 61 -14.96 -27.53 8.68
C VAL A 61 -16.03 -28.23 7.81
N LEU A 62 -15.77 -28.39 6.52
CA LEU A 62 -16.68 -29.13 5.63
C LEU A 62 -16.83 -30.60 6.07
N ILE A 63 -15.75 -31.26 6.49
CA ILE A 63 -15.80 -32.61 7.04
C ILE A 63 -16.63 -32.64 8.33
N LEU A 64 -16.45 -31.67 9.23
CA LEU A 64 -17.23 -31.55 10.46
C LEU A 64 -18.72 -31.31 10.18
N ILE A 65 -19.03 -30.49 9.18
CA ILE A 65 -20.44 -30.27 8.75
C ILE A 65 -21.05 -31.58 8.25
N ALA A 66 -20.32 -32.36 7.43
CA ALA A 66 -20.80 -33.65 6.96
C ALA A 66 -21.02 -34.62 8.15
N ALA A 67 -20.12 -34.64 9.11
CA ALA A 67 -20.25 -35.45 10.33
C ALA A 67 -21.47 -35.01 11.16
N ALA A 68 -21.71 -33.72 11.31
CA ALA A 68 -22.88 -33.16 12.00
C ALA A 68 -24.20 -33.61 11.33
N VAL A 69 -24.25 -33.57 9.98
CA VAL A 69 -25.41 -34.03 9.22
C VAL A 69 -25.66 -35.53 9.44
N ILE A 70 -24.63 -36.35 9.35
CA ILE A 70 -24.76 -37.82 9.60
C ILE A 70 -25.22 -38.08 11.02
N SER A 71 -24.64 -37.37 12.02
CA SER A 71 -25.04 -37.48 13.42
C SER A 71 -26.51 -37.15 13.65
N PHE A 72 -26.96 -36.06 13.02
CA PHE A 72 -28.36 -35.60 13.08
C PHE A 72 -29.30 -36.64 12.48
N LEU A 73 -28.99 -37.17 11.30
CA LEU A 73 -29.81 -38.21 10.63
C LEU A 73 -29.85 -39.54 11.41
N SER A 74 -28.81 -39.82 12.19
CA SER A 74 -28.73 -40.97 13.06
C SER A 74 -29.52 -40.81 14.38
N GLY A 75 -30.19 -39.67 14.58
CA GLY A 75 -30.98 -39.35 15.78
C GLY A 75 -30.11 -38.95 17.00
N ASN A 76 -28.82 -38.67 16.83
CA ASN A 76 -27.93 -38.33 17.92
C ASN A 76 -27.80 -36.81 18.05
N ALA A 77 -28.84 -36.18 18.62
CA ALA A 77 -28.94 -34.70 18.72
C ALA A 77 -27.81 -34.12 19.63
N GLU A 78 -27.41 -34.81 20.68
CA GLU A 78 -26.36 -34.34 21.60
C GLU A 78 -25.03 -34.19 20.88
N SER A 79 -24.61 -35.19 20.14
CA SER A 79 -23.36 -35.15 19.35
C SER A 79 -23.42 -34.09 18.27
N THR A 80 -24.57 -33.89 17.64
CA THR A 80 -24.76 -32.85 16.62
C THR A 80 -24.55 -31.47 17.20
N VAL A 81 -25.12 -31.15 18.37
CA VAL A 81 -24.94 -29.87 19.05
C VAL A 81 -23.48 -29.61 19.40
N VAL A 82 -22.78 -30.65 19.91
CA VAL A 82 -21.33 -30.54 20.24
C VAL A 82 -20.51 -30.23 18.98
N ILE A 83 -20.74 -30.95 17.88
CA ILE A 83 -20.00 -30.68 16.63
C ILE A 83 -20.27 -29.27 16.13
N PHE A 84 -21.54 -28.81 16.17
CA PHE A 84 -21.89 -27.47 15.74
C PHE A 84 -21.23 -26.39 16.60
N ALA A 85 -21.16 -26.58 17.92
CA ALA A 85 -20.46 -25.68 18.83
C ALA A 85 -18.97 -25.58 18.49
N VAL A 86 -18.33 -26.73 18.18
CA VAL A 86 -16.92 -26.77 17.76
C VAL A 86 -16.72 -26.01 16.46
N ILE A 87 -17.60 -26.17 15.47
CA ILE A 87 -17.54 -25.43 14.19
C ILE A 87 -17.58 -23.91 14.45
N LEU A 88 -18.54 -23.46 15.27
CA LEU A 88 -18.69 -22.04 15.59
C LEU A 88 -17.46 -21.48 16.34
N LEU A 89 -16.97 -22.22 17.32
CA LEU A 89 -15.77 -21.80 18.05
C LEU A 89 -14.55 -21.72 17.13
N ASN A 90 -14.38 -22.69 16.23
CA ASN A 90 -13.30 -22.67 15.25
C ASN A 90 -13.41 -21.46 14.31
N ALA A 91 -14.61 -21.19 13.78
CA ALA A 91 -14.85 -20.03 12.90
C ALA A 91 -14.59 -18.70 13.61
N LEU A 92 -14.99 -18.58 14.89
CA LEU A 92 -14.72 -17.39 15.69
C LEU A 92 -13.22 -17.23 15.94
N LEU A 93 -12.54 -18.28 16.33
CA LEU A 93 -11.09 -18.28 16.59
C LEU A 93 -10.32 -17.89 15.31
N GLY A 94 -10.64 -18.51 14.18
CA GLY A 94 -10.01 -18.18 12.89
C GLY A 94 -10.21 -16.72 12.49
N THR A 95 -11.40 -16.16 12.73
CA THR A 95 -11.67 -14.74 12.49
C THR A 95 -10.83 -13.82 13.37
N VAL A 96 -10.69 -14.14 14.66
CA VAL A 96 -9.85 -13.37 15.60
C VAL A 96 -8.38 -13.46 15.22
N GLN A 97 -7.89 -14.66 14.83
CA GLN A 97 -6.51 -14.86 14.39
C GLN A 97 -6.22 -14.06 13.12
N TYR A 98 -7.13 -14.07 12.14
CA TYR A 98 -7.02 -13.27 10.93
C TYR A 98 -6.88 -11.76 11.24
N GLN A 99 -7.72 -11.25 12.15
CA GLN A 99 -7.64 -9.84 12.56
C GLN A 99 -6.30 -9.49 13.21
N LYS A 100 -5.82 -10.33 14.13
CA LYS A 100 -4.53 -10.13 14.80
C LYS A 100 -3.37 -10.13 13.80
N ALA A 101 -3.34 -11.10 12.90
CA ALA A 101 -2.31 -11.20 11.87
C ALA A 101 -2.32 -9.96 10.97
N ARG A 102 -3.50 -9.51 10.53
CA ARG A 102 -3.65 -8.32 9.69
C ARG A 102 -3.17 -7.07 10.41
N LYS A 103 -3.58 -6.86 11.67
CA LYS A 103 -3.14 -5.71 12.47
C LYS A 103 -1.62 -5.67 12.63
N SER A 104 -0.98 -6.82 12.81
CA SER A 104 0.48 -6.90 12.89
C SER A 104 1.14 -6.50 11.58
N LEU A 105 0.61 -6.95 10.43
CA LEU A 105 1.08 -6.55 9.11
C LEU A 105 0.90 -5.04 8.85
N ASP A 106 -0.26 -4.47 9.22
CA ASP A 106 -0.52 -3.04 9.08
C ASP A 106 0.46 -2.21 9.94
N SER A 107 0.78 -2.68 11.14
CA SER A 107 1.78 -2.05 12.02
C SER A 107 3.19 -2.10 11.43
N LEU A 108 3.61 -3.22 10.83
CA LEU A 108 4.90 -3.34 10.15
C LEU A 108 4.99 -2.41 8.93
N LYS A 109 3.92 -2.33 8.14
CA LYS A 109 3.84 -1.38 7.02
C LYS A 109 3.99 0.07 7.48
N ALA A 110 3.32 0.44 8.58
CA ALA A 110 3.39 1.78 9.13
C ALA A 110 4.81 2.14 9.62
N MET A 111 5.54 1.18 10.20
CA MET A 111 6.94 1.38 10.63
C MET A 111 7.92 1.51 9.45
N SER A 112 7.58 0.93 8.30
CA SER A 112 8.39 0.97 7.08
C SER A 112 7.90 2.04 6.10
N ALA A 113 7.03 2.96 6.51
CA ALA A 113 6.52 4.01 5.63
C ALA A 113 7.70 4.88 5.15
N PRO A 114 7.93 4.97 3.83
CA PRO A 114 9.05 5.73 3.32
C PRO A 114 8.84 7.23 3.57
N HIS A 115 9.92 7.91 3.83
CA HIS A 115 10.00 9.36 3.85
C HIS A 115 10.63 9.85 2.55
N ALA A 116 10.33 11.07 2.18
CA ALA A 116 10.90 11.72 1.03
C ALA A 116 11.33 13.15 1.37
N ARG A 117 12.45 13.55 0.81
CA ARG A 117 12.91 14.93 0.92
C ARG A 117 12.40 15.72 -0.27
N VAL A 118 11.72 16.81 0.01
CA VAL A 118 11.17 17.72 -0.99
C VAL A 118 11.71 19.13 -0.79
N LEU A 119 11.72 19.91 -1.87
CA LEU A 119 11.95 21.34 -1.79
C LEU A 119 10.59 22.05 -1.81
N ARG A 120 10.21 22.68 -0.70
CA ARG A 120 9.00 23.51 -0.57
C ARG A 120 9.38 24.86 0.04
N ASP A 121 8.80 25.95 -0.45
CA ASP A 121 9.12 27.31 0.00
C ASP A 121 10.63 27.66 -0.10
N GLY A 122 11.37 26.97 -0.99
CA GLY A 122 12.82 27.07 -1.10
C GLY A 122 13.61 26.36 0.02
N VAL A 123 12.92 25.61 0.89
CA VAL A 123 13.51 24.90 2.02
C VAL A 123 13.41 23.40 1.80
N LYS A 124 14.51 22.67 2.09
CA LYS A 124 14.50 21.19 2.09
C LYS A 124 13.71 20.70 3.30
N THR A 125 12.65 19.95 3.04
CA THR A 125 11.73 19.45 4.06
C THR A 125 11.61 17.94 3.92
N ASP A 126 11.66 17.21 5.03
CA ASP A 126 11.40 15.77 5.08
C ASP A 126 9.92 15.54 5.37
N ILE A 127 9.26 14.79 4.48
CA ILE A 127 7.82 14.51 4.57
C ILE A 127 7.56 13.02 4.41
N PRO A 128 6.44 12.49 4.94
CA PRO A 128 5.98 11.17 4.57
C PRO A 128 5.80 11.07 3.05
N ALA A 129 6.24 9.97 2.44
CA ALA A 129 6.09 9.78 0.99
C ALA A 129 4.63 9.84 0.52
N ALA A 130 3.68 9.55 1.41
CA ALA A 130 2.24 9.68 1.16
C ALA A 130 1.79 11.14 0.90
N ASP A 131 2.56 12.12 1.39
CA ASP A 131 2.25 13.55 1.27
C ASP A 131 2.89 14.22 0.06
N ILE A 132 3.58 13.44 -0.79
CA ILE A 132 4.09 13.91 -2.08
C ILE A 132 2.92 14.20 -3.01
N VAL A 133 2.98 15.34 -3.68
CA VAL A 133 1.96 15.78 -4.64
C VAL A 133 2.56 16.04 -6.02
N PRO A 134 1.77 15.97 -7.10
CA PRO A 134 2.24 16.39 -8.42
C PRO A 134 2.74 17.83 -8.41
N GLY A 135 3.99 18.04 -8.86
CA GLY A 135 4.65 19.35 -8.83
C GLY A 135 5.69 19.51 -7.71
N ASP A 136 5.76 18.58 -6.76
CA ASP A 136 6.83 18.56 -5.77
C ASP A 136 8.21 18.32 -6.44
N MET A 137 9.22 18.97 -5.91
CA MET A 137 10.62 18.73 -6.26
C MET A 137 11.24 17.78 -5.26
N LEU A 138 11.51 16.53 -5.70
CA LEU A 138 12.15 15.51 -4.89
C LEU A 138 13.68 15.71 -4.90
N LEU A 139 14.28 15.58 -3.74
CA LEU A 139 15.72 15.57 -3.54
C LEU A 139 16.13 14.15 -3.15
N LEU A 140 16.89 13.50 -4.02
CA LEU A 140 17.33 12.11 -3.83
C LEU A 140 18.82 12.08 -3.49
N GLU A 141 19.17 11.30 -2.50
CA GLU A 141 20.53 10.97 -2.13
C GLU A 141 20.78 9.47 -2.21
N ALA A 142 22.04 9.07 -2.16
CA ALA A 142 22.39 7.64 -2.19
C ALA A 142 21.75 6.89 -1.00
N GLY A 143 21.03 5.81 -1.29
CA GLY A 143 20.30 5.03 -0.30
C GLY A 143 18.83 5.40 -0.16
N ASP A 144 18.37 6.48 -0.78
CA ASP A 144 16.95 6.85 -0.75
C ASP A 144 16.11 5.94 -1.64
N VAL A 145 14.85 5.78 -1.27
CA VAL A 145 13.82 5.11 -2.08
C VAL A 145 13.12 6.16 -2.94
N VAL A 146 13.04 5.90 -4.25
CA VAL A 146 12.26 6.73 -5.17
C VAL A 146 10.78 6.50 -4.88
N SER A 147 10.16 7.47 -4.22
CA SER A 147 8.82 7.33 -3.65
C SER A 147 7.70 7.82 -4.56
N ALA A 148 8.01 8.37 -5.73
CA ALA A 148 7.04 8.81 -6.73
C ALA A 148 7.66 8.84 -8.12
N ASP A 149 6.82 8.74 -9.15
CA ASP A 149 7.24 8.96 -10.53
C ASP A 149 7.65 10.41 -10.74
N GLY A 150 8.74 10.64 -11.45
CA GLY A 150 9.25 11.99 -11.66
C GLY A 150 10.09 12.15 -12.92
N ARG A 151 10.33 13.39 -13.30
CA ARG A 151 11.28 13.77 -14.34
C ARG A 151 12.56 14.30 -13.68
N ILE A 152 13.69 13.76 -14.07
CA ILE A 152 14.99 14.23 -13.60
C ILE A 152 15.22 15.63 -14.16
N LEU A 153 15.47 16.60 -13.28
CA LEU A 153 15.78 17.98 -13.64
C LEU A 153 17.29 18.25 -13.59
N ARG A 154 17.96 17.64 -12.64
CA ARG A 154 19.43 17.68 -12.46
C ARG A 154 19.86 16.36 -11.86
N ASN A 155 20.96 15.81 -12.32
CA ASN A 155 21.54 14.61 -11.74
C ASN A 155 23.07 14.75 -11.64
N HIS A 156 23.66 13.96 -10.75
CA HIS A 156 25.10 13.79 -10.61
C HIS A 156 25.38 12.28 -10.59
N SER A 157 25.42 11.65 -11.79
CA SER A 157 25.63 10.21 -11.95
C SER A 157 24.59 9.35 -11.19
N LEU A 158 23.31 9.70 -11.31
CA LEU A 158 22.22 8.99 -10.65
C LEU A 158 22.14 7.56 -11.17
N GLN A 159 22.27 6.60 -10.27
CA GLN A 159 22.01 5.19 -10.52
C GLN A 159 20.89 4.70 -9.66
N VAL A 160 19.96 3.94 -10.24
CA VAL A 160 18.78 3.41 -9.56
C VAL A 160 18.78 1.88 -9.66
N ASN A 161 18.58 1.23 -8.53
CA ASN A 161 18.36 -0.22 -8.50
C ASN A 161 16.87 -0.50 -8.78
N GLU A 162 16.59 -1.08 -9.92
CA GLU A 162 15.25 -1.43 -10.39
C GLU A 162 14.93 -2.94 -10.25
N SER A 163 15.71 -3.66 -9.48
CA SER A 163 15.58 -5.13 -9.35
C SER A 163 14.20 -5.60 -8.92
N SER A 164 13.48 -4.80 -8.14
CA SER A 164 12.10 -5.08 -7.73
C SER A 164 11.09 -5.02 -8.89
N LEU A 165 11.41 -4.31 -9.97
CA LEU A 165 10.56 -4.14 -11.16
C LEU A 165 11.00 -5.03 -12.32
N THR A 166 12.30 -5.06 -12.60
CA THR A 166 12.88 -5.74 -13.78
C THR A 166 13.39 -7.13 -13.46
N GLY A 167 13.70 -7.43 -12.20
CA GLY A 167 14.40 -8.64 -11.76
C GLY A 167 15.92 -8.59 -11.98
N GLU A 168 16.46 -7.52 -12.56
CA GLU A 168 17.88 -7.34 -12.81
C GLU A 168 18.57 -6.66 -11.62
N SER A 169 19.67 -7.23 -11.13
CA SER A 169 20.39 -6.71 -9.95
C SER A 169 21.34 -5.56 -10.27
N ALA A 170 21.58 -5.27 -11.54
CA ALA A 170 22.45 -4.17 -11.94
C ALA A 170 21.74 -2.82 -11.76
N ALA A 171 22.45 -1.84 -11.19
CA ALA A 171 21.96 -0.48 -11.12
C ALA A 171 21.95 0.16 -12.52
N VAL A 172 20.89 0.87 -12.84
CA VAL A 172 20.68 1.54 -14.13
C VAL A 172 20.98 3.02 -13.98
N GLU A 173 21.87 3.53 -14.83
CA GLU A 173 22.17 4.96 -14.87
C GLU A 173 20.98 5.73 -15.48
N LYS A 174 20.60 6.82 -14.84
CA LYS A 174 19.52 7.71 -15.28
C LYS A 174 20.09 9.04 -15.73
N GLN A 175 19.56 9.57 -16.84
CA GLN A 175 19.97 10.85 -17.42
C GLN A 175 18.83 11.85 -17.35
N ASP A 176 19.17 13.15 -17.28
CA ASP A 176 18.27 14.31 -17.35
C ASP A 176 17.81 14.65 -18.77
#